data_6813b50c91610edf65d748f10790486b
#
_entry.id   6813b50c91610edf65d748f10790486b
#
_cell.length_a   1.000
_cell.length_b   1.000
_cell.length_c   1.000
_cell.angle_alpha   90.00
_cell.angle_beta   90.00
_cell.angle_gamma   90.00
#
_symmetry.space_group_name_H-M   'P 1'
#
loop_
_entity.id
_entity.type
_entity.pdbx_description
1 polymer ?
#
loop_
_entity_poly.entity_id
_entity_poly.type
_entity_poly.pdbx_seq_one_letter_code
_entity_poly.pdbx_strand_id
1 'polypeptide(L)'
;MHMNVAPHLLTEDRAEYERVLDDALSTAHARPDLAGAGTRLTLAQLRSLTLNATTLVTSAAASEYDHFVKVREQHRAALGTRTPASQDRPGPGPGVVAILTVMVPVLAGAAAVIFLLVGAVLHAVAPTVAFGATLLTAGLVFGSVAAAGLLGAAAGLLVTALRNSPAAVSRGGPPAPDDELTRAREAWRRALLERGILPFLRDVLAATAPPTGPPGT
;
A
#
# COMPACT_ATOMS: atom_id res chain seq x y z
N MET A 1 22.39 3.91 28.68
CA MET A 1 21.36 4.93 28.35
C MET A 1 21.26 4.97 26.82
N HIS A 2 20.36 4.16 26.21
CA HIS A 2 20.05 4.29 24.80
C HIS A 2 19.15 5.52 24.65
N MET A 3 19.68 6.59 24.12
CA MET A 3 18.86 7.69 23.59
C MET A 3 18.03 7.09 22.46
N ASN A 4 16.75 6.88 22.74
CA ASN A 4 15.74 6.53 21.76
C ASN A 4 15.54 7.80 20.91
N VAL A 5 16.33 7.93 19.85
CA VAL A 5 16.11 8.96 18.83
C VAL A 5 14.76 8.59 18.24
N ALA A 6 13.75 9.43 18.49
CA ALA A 6 12.43 9.27 17.90
C ALA A 6 12.60 9.02 16.39
N PRO A 7 12.03 7.95 15.82
CA PRO A 7 12.21 7.65 14.44
C PRO A 7 11.72 8.84 13.62
N HIS A 8 12.64 9.48 12.92
CA HIS A 8 12.27 10.51 11.96
C HIS A 8 11.32 9.87 10.94
N LEU A 9 10.19 10.53 10.72
CA LEU A 9 9.22 10.14 9.70
C LEU A 9 9.97 9.83 8.39
N LEU A 10 9.83 8.61 7.88
CA LEU A 10 10.46 8.21 6.63
C LEU A 10 9.93 9.08 5.49
N THR A 11 10.80 9.39 4.53
CA THR A 11 10.44 10.26 3.39
C THR A 11 9.23 9.74 2.61
N GLU A 12 9.07 8.40 2.54
CA GLU A 12 7.93 7.74 1.88
C GLU A 12 6.60 7.97 2.61
N ASP A 13 6.62 8.21 3.92
CA ASP A 13 5.43 8.39 4.76
C ASP A 13 5.03 9.86 4.92
N ARG A 14 5.87 10.78 4.43
CA ARG A 14 5.62 12.22 4.50
C ARG A 14 4.34 12.62 3.76
N ALA A 15 4.10 12.05 2.58
CA ALA A 15 2.88 12.32 1.82
C ALA A 15 1.61 11.88 2.56
N GLU A 16 1.70 10.83 3.37
CA GLU A 16 0.59 10.38 4.20
C GLU A 16 0.33 11.32 5.37
N TYR A 17 1.38 11.78 6.03
CA TYR A 17 1.31 12.81 7.07
C TYR A 17 0.62 14.07 6.55
N GLU A 18 1.02 14.57 5.38
CA GLU A 18 0.45 15.77 4.78
C GLU A 18 -1.05 15.56 4.43
N ARG A 19 -1.45 14.38 3.95
CA ARG A 19 -2.87 14.07 3.71
C ARG A 19 -3.70 14.10 5.00
N VAL A 20 -3.20 13.50 6.08
CA VAL A 20 -3.91 13.52 7.38
C VAL A 20 -4.05 14.95 7.90
N LEU A 21 -3.03 15.78 7.72
CA LEU A 21 -3.06 17.19 8.07
C LEU A 21 -4.09 17.96 7.22
N ASP A 22 -4.08 17.77 5.90
CA ASP A 22 -5.00 18.46 4.98
C ASP A 22 -6.46 18.04 5.24
N ASP A 23 -6.71 16.77 5.56
CA ASP A 23 -8.02 16.27 5.98
C ASP A 23 -8.48 16.91 7.31
N ALA A 24 -7.58 16.99 8.29
CA ALA A 24 -7.88 17.66 9.57
C ALA A 24 -8.22 19.14 9.39
N LEU A 25 -7.49 19.85 8.51
CA LEU A 25 -7.73 21.26 8.22
C LEU A 25 -9.02 21.46 7.41
N SER A 26 -9.35 20.58 6.46
CA SER A 26 -10.59 20.67 5.68
C SER A 26 -11.83 20.50 6.54
N THR A 27 -11.76 19.69 7.59
CA THR A 27 -12.84 19.43 8.54
C THR A 27 -12.81 20.34 9.77
N ALA A 28 -11.83 21.25 9.88
CA ALA A 28 -11.65 22.12 11.05
C ALA A 28 -12.88 22.97 11.39
N HIS A 29 -13.61 23.45 10.38
CA HIS A 29 -14.81 24.27 10.56
C HIS A 29 -15.97 23.51 11.25
N ALA A 30 -16.02 22.19 11.13
CA ALA A 30 -17.02 21.35 11.76
C ALA A 30 -16.64 20.96 13.21
N ARG A 31 -15.43 21.33 13.67
CA ARG A 31 -14.90 20.98 14.99
C ARG A 31 -14.97 22.18 15.93
N PRO A 32 -15.77 22.11 17.03
CA PRO A 32 -15.87 23.22 17.98
C PRO A 32 -14.55 23.52 18.71
N ASP A 33 -13.69 22.52 18.87
CA ASP A 33 -12.37 22.61 19.49
C ASP A 33 -11.32 23.32 18.61
N LEU A 34 -11.61 23.51 17.34
CA LEU A 34 -10.81 24.30 16.40
C LEU A 34 -11.51 25.61 16.01
N ALA A 35 -12.41 26.12 16.86
CA ALA A 35 -13.07 27.40 16.67
C ALA A 35 -12.02 28.52 16.55
N GLY A 36 -11.97 29.20 15.39
CA GLY A 36 -10.93 30.19 15.07
C GLY A 36 -10.03 29.80 13.90
N ALA A 37 -10.07 28.54 13.46
CA ALA A 37 -9.47 28.14 12.20
C ALA A 37 -10.17 28.87 11.04
N GLY A 38 -9.38 29.51 10.18
CA GLY A 38 -9.89 30.33 9.08
C GLY A 38 -10.25 31.77 9.45
N THR A 39 -10.48 32.05 10.73
CA THR A 39 -10.81 33.43 11.21
C THR A 39 -9.65 34.10 11.92
N ARG A 40 -8.99 33.43 12.86
CA ARG A 40 -7.81 33.94 13.58
C ARG A 40 -6.53 33.68 12.81
N LEU A 41 -6.39 32.45 12.31
CA LEU A 41 -5.31 32.02 11.44
C LEU A 41 -5.91 31.39 10.19
N THR A 42 -5.37 31.71 9.04
CA THR A 42 -5.75 31.06 7.79
C THR A 42 -5.36 29.58 7.79
N LEU A 43 -6.08 28.74 7.05
CA LEU A 43 -5.75 27.32 6.93
C LEU A 43 -4.31 27.12 6.38
N ALA A 44 -3.87 28.01 5.49
CA ALA A 44 -2.50 27.98 4.96
C ALA A 44 -1.44 28.26 6.03
N GLN A 45 -1.72 29.22 6.94
CA GLN A 45 -0.83 29.50 8.07
C GLN A 45 -0.78 28.31 9.05
N LEU A 46 -1.93 27.74 9.40
CA LEU A 46 -2.00 26.56 10.25
C LEU A 46 -1.25 25.38 9.63
N ARG A 47 -1.41 25.13 8.32
CA ARG A 47 -0.66 24.11 7.59
C ARG A 47 0.85 24.35 7.68
N SER A 48 1.30 25.55 7.41
CA SER A 48 2.73 25.91 7.46
C SER A 48 3.33 25.73 8.86
N LEU A 49 2.62 26.17 9.91
CA LEU A 49 3.06 26.01 11.30
C LEU A 49 3.16 24.52 11.69
N THR A 50 2.18 23.71 11.31
CA THR A 50 2.18 22.26 11.61
C THR A 50 3.30 21.53 10.86
N LEU A 51 3.55 21.90 9.61
CA LEU A 51 4.67 21.32 8.83
C LEU A 51 6.02 21.70 9.42
N ASN A 52 6.19 22.92 9.92
CA ASN A 52 7.41 23.35 10.61
C ASN A 52 7.60 22.62 11.95
N ALA A 53 6.52 22.22 12.61
CA ALA A 53 6.53 21.45 13.86
C ALA A 53 6.41 19.93 13.65
N THR A 54 6.70 19.41 12.45
CA THR A 54 6.51 17.99 12.10
C THR A 54 7.10 17.04 13.14
N THR A 55 8.33 17.29 13.61
CA THR A 55 8.99 16.44 14.62
C THR A 55 8.21 16.39 15.93
N LEU A 56 7.68 17.49 16.39
CA LEU A 56 6.89 17.57 17.61
C LEU A 56 5.57 16.82 17.44
N VAL A 57 4.88 17.04 16.34
CA VAL A 57 3.58 16.42 16.02
C VAL A 57 3.72 14.92 15.86
N THR A 58 4.73 14.44 15.14
CA THR A 58 4.93 13.02 14.87
C THR A 58 5.44 12.26 16.09
N SER A 59 6.17 12.91 17.01
CA SER A 59 6.63 12.27 18.25
C SER A 59 5.47 11.78 19.12
N ALA A 60 4.31 12.43 19.08
CA ALA A 60 3.12 12.03 19.81
C ALA A 60 2.51 10.70 19.34
N ALA A 61 2.85 10.25 18.12
CA ALA A 61 2.40 8.99 17.53
C ALA A 61 3.57 8.03 17.23
N ALA A 62 4.72 8.21 17.88
CA ALA A 62 5.95 7.47 17.59
C ALA A 62 5.79 5.95 17.80
N SER A 63 5.08 5.52 18.85
CA SER A 63 4.88 4.10 19.14
C SER A 63 4.07 3.37 18.07
N GLU A 64 3.00 4.00 17.57
CA GLU A 64 2.18 3.44 16.49
C GLU A 64 2.92 3.47 15.15
N TYR A 65 3.74 4.49 14.95
CA TYR A 65 4.59 4.58 13.76
C TYR A 65 5.63 3.47 13.74
N ASP A 66 6.32 3.23 14.86
CA ASP A 66 7.29 2.13 15.00
C ASP A 66 6.64 0.77 14.75
N HIS A 67 5.44 0.56 15.28
CA HIS A 67 4.68 -0.65 15.03
C HIS A 67 4.33 -0.81 13.55
N PHE A 68 3.82 0.25 12.92
CA PHE A 68 3.49 0.25 11.50
C PHE A 68 4.72 -0.06 10.61
N VAL A 69 5.87 0.57 10.89
CA VAL A 69 7.12 0.32 10.15
C VAL A 69 7.56 -1.15 10.30
N LYS A 70 7.53 -1.71 11.51
CA LYS A 70 7.87 -3.12 11.76
C LYS A 70 6.96 -4.08 11.00
N VAL A 71 5.64 -3.88 11.06
CA VAL A 71 4.67 -4.72 10.34
C VAL A 71 4.89 -4.61 8.83
N ARG A 72 5.17 -3.42 8.31
CA ARG A 72 5.49 -3.19 6.89
C ARG A 72 6.75 -3.91 6.45
N GLU A 73 7.81 -3.88 7.25
CA GLU A 73 9.06 -4.60 6.97
C GLU A 73 8.86 -6.12 6.99
N GLN A 74 8.11 -6.64 7.97
CA GLN A 74 7.75 -8.06 8.03
C GLN A 74 6.93 -8.48 6.80
N HIS A 75 6.00 -7.64 6.38
CA HIS A 75 5.19 -7.88 5.17
C HIS A 75 6.07 -7.89 3.91
N ARG A 76 6.99 -6.93 3.76
CA ARG A 76 7.96 -6.90 2.65
C ARG A 76 8.85 -8.15 2.65
N ALA A 77 9.36 -8.55 3.80
CA ALA A 77 10.18 -9.75 3.94
C ALA A 77 9.40 -11.03 3.57
N ALA A 78 8.15 -11.16 4.01
CA ALA A 78 7.27 -12.28 3.68
C ALA A 78 6.96 -12.37 2.18
N LEU A 79 6.84 -11.25 1.49
CA LEU A 79 6.69 -11.20 0.04
C LEU A 79 7.99 -11.57 -0.69
N GLY A 80 9.14 -11.12 -0.19
CA GLY A 80 10.47 -11.44 -0.73
C GLY A 80 10.86 -12.92 -0.59
N THR A 81 10.41 -13.59 0.48
CA THR A 81 10.67 -15.02 0.70
C THR A 81 9.76 -15.96 -0.09
N ARG A 82 8.69 -15.45 -0.69
CA ARG A 82 7.76 -16.23 -1.54
C ARG A 82 8.29 -16.46 -2.96
N THR A 83 9.48 -16.01 -3.30
CA THR A 83 10.14 -16.30 -4.58
C THR A 83 11.34 -17.22 -4.33
N PRO A 84 11.17 -18.56 -4.35
CA PRO A 84 12.29 -19.49 -4.21
C PRO A 84 12.96 -19.66 -5.58
N ALA A 85 13.68 -18.71 -6.06
CA ALA A 85 14.70 -18.85 -7.10
C ALA A 85 15.20 -17.48 -7.59
N SER A 86 16.10 -16.83 -6.87
CA SER A 86 17.04 -15.85 -7.45
C SER A 86 17.89 -15.21 -6.36
N GLN A 87 18.71 -15.99 -5.67
CA GLN A 87 19.65 -15.47 -4.67
C GLN A 87 21.03 -15.12 -5.25
N ASP A 88 21.17 -14.82 -6.55
CA ASP A 88 22.50 -14.41 -7.07
C ASP A 88 22.46 -13.56 -8.35
N ARG A 89 21.51 -12.61 -8.47
CA ARG A 89 21.62 -11.58 -9.52
C ARG A 89 21.08 -10.25 -9.00
N PRO A 90 21.73 -9.10 -9.30
CA PRO A 90 21.13 -7.79 -9.13
C PRO A 90 19.88 -7.76 -10.03
N GLY A 91 18.72 -8.05 -9.43
CA GLY A 91 17.45 -8.22 -10.10
C GLY A 91 16.77 -6.88 -10.34
N PRO A 92 15.96 -6.77 -11.39
CA PRO A 92 15.14 -5.61 -11.66
C PRO A 92 14.14 -5.37 -10.52
N GLY A 93 13.89 -4.09 -10.19
CA GLY A 93 13.06 -3.66 -9.07
C GLY A 93 11.65 -4.24 -9.04
N PRO A 94 10.91 -4.08 -7.93
CA PRO A 94 9.61 -4.76 -7.68
C PRO A 94 8.55 -4.56 -8.77
N GLY A 95 8.63 -3.47 -9.55
CA GLY A 95 7.76 -3.23 -10.70
C GLY A 95 8.00 -4.18 -11.88
N VAL A 96 9.24 -4.60 -12.10
CA VAL A 96 9.57 -5.50 -13.23
C VAL A 96 9.10 -6.92 -12.95
N VAL A 97 9.15 -7.38 -11.70
CA VAL A 97 8.61 -8.70 -11.31
C VAL A 97 7.10 -8.76 -11.55
N ALA A 98 6.37 -7.72 -11.20
CA ALA A 98 4.92 -7.64 -11.46
C ALA A 98 4.60 -7.64 -12.97
N ILE A 99 5.37 -6.91 -13.77
CA ILE A 99 5.23 -6.89 -15.22
C ILE A 99 5.52 -8.28 -15.83
N LEU A 100 6.59 -8.94 -15.39
CA LEU A 100 6.95 -10.29 -15.87
C LEU A 100 5.89 -11.34 -15.50
N THR A 101 5.29 -11.24 -14.31
CA THR A 101 4.26 -12.19 -13.85
C THR A 101 3.00 -12.15 -14.74
N VAL A 102 2.67 -10.99 -15.30
CA VAL A 102 1.53 -10.84 -16.21
C VAL A 102 1.93 -11.09 -17.67
N MET A 103 3.10 -10.61 -18.09
CA MET A 103 3.56 -10.71 -19.47
C MET A 103 3.88 -12.15 -19.89
N VAL A 104 4.47 -12.96 -19.00
CA VAL A 104 4.85 -14.34 -19.33
C VAL A 104 3.64 -15.20 -19.72
N PRO A 105 2.54 -15.29 -18.96
CA PRO A 105 1.39 -16.08 -19.37
C PRO A 105 0.70 -15.54 -20.62
N VAL A 106 0.69 -14.22 -20.85
CA VAL A 106 0.11 -13.61 -22.06
C VAL A 106 0.93 -13.99 -23.30
N LEU A 107 2.26 -13.85 -23.24
CA LEU A 107 3.15 -14.23 -24.35
C LEU A 107 3.13 -15.75 -24.60
N ALA A 108 3.11 -16.56 -23.53
CA ALA A 108 2.99 -18.01 -23.66
C ALA A 108 1.65 -18.42 -24.30
N GLY A 109 0.55 -17.76 -23.95
CA GLY A 109 -0.76 -17.98 -24.57
C GLY A 109 -0.79 -17.61 -26.04
N ALA A 110 -0.22 -16.47 -26.42
CA ALA A 110 -0.12 -16.07 -27.83
C ALA A 110 0.74 -17.04 -28.64
N ALA A 111 1.88 -17.47 -28.12
CA ALA A 111 2.74 -18.46 -28.74
C ALA A 111 2.03 -19.81 -28.92
N ALA A 112 1.30 -20.25 -27.88
CA ALA A 112 0.53 -21.49 -27.95
C ALA A 112 -0.48 -21.47 -29.09
N VAL A 113 -1.25 -20.39 -29.23
CA VAL A 113 -2.25 -20.24 -30.32
C VAL A 113 -1.57 -20.32 -31.69
N ILE A 114 -0.48 -19.60 -31.88
CA ILE A 114 0.26 -19.59 -33.15
C ILE A 114 0.80 -20.99 -33.48
N PHE A 115 1.45 -21.67 -32.52
CA PHE A 115 2.02 -23.00 -32.76
C PHE A 115 0.96 -24.05 -33.00
N LEU A 116 -0.17 -23.99 -32.30
CA LEU A 116 -1.29 -24.90 -32.52
C LEU A 116 -1.93 -24.70 -33.89
N LEU A 117 -2.17 -23.45 -34.33
CA LEU A 117 -2.75 -23.16 -35.62
C LEU A 117 -1.81 -23.59 -36.77
N VAL A 118 -0.56 -23.17 -36.72
CA VAL A 118 0.42 -23.54 -37.73
C VAL A 118 0.68 -25.04 -37.75
N GLY A 119 0.81 -25.67 -36.60
CA GLY A 119 0.99 -27.10 -36.44
C GLY A 119 -0.21 -27.90 -36.99
N ALA A 120 -1.45 -27.47 -36.71
CA ALA A 120 -2.65 -28.08 -37.24
C ALA A 120 -2.75 -27.98 -38.74
N VAL A 121 -2.46 -26.80 -39.33
CA VAL A 121 -2.46 -26.59 -40.81
C VAL A 121 -1.40 -27.46 -41.47
N LEU A 122 -0.16 -27.48 -40.93
CA LEU A 122 0.91 -28.31 -41.50
C LEU A 122 0.58 -29.82 -41.43
N HIS A 123 0.00 -30.23 -40.29
CA HIS A 123 -0.40 -31.63 -40.11
C HIS A 123 -1.50 -32.06 -41.09
N ALA A 124 -2.45 -31.15 -41.39
CA ALA A 124 -3.53 -31.40 -42.34
C ALA A 124 -3.05 -31.42 -43.82
N VAL A 125 -2.09 -30.57 -44.17
CA VAL A 125 -1.61 -30.42 -45.56
C VAL A 125 -0.49 -31.42 -45.89
N ALA A 126 0.38 -31.70 -44.94
CA ALA A 126 1.55 -32.58 -45.11
C ALA A 126 1.73 -33.54 -43.95
N PRO A 127 0.87 -34.59 -43.80
CA PRO A 127 0.89 -35.48 -42.62
C PRO A 127 2.18 -36.31 -42.49
N THR A 128 2.97 -36.43 -43.56
CA THR A 128 4.25 -37.17 -43.54
C THR A 128 5.41 -36.39 -42.97
N VAL A 129 5.23 -35.10 -42.73
CA VAL A 129 6.29 -34.23 -42.19
C VAL A 129 6.19 -34.18 -40.67
N ALA A 130 7.21 -34.70 -39.98
CA ALA A 130 7.27 -34.71 -38.51
C ALA A 130 7.23 -33.33 -37.86
N PHE A 131 7.52 -32.27 -38.62
CA PHE A 131 7.56 -30.89 -38.14
C PHE A 131 6.20 -30.38 -37.63
N GLY A 132 5.09 -30.78 -38.26
CA GLY A 132 3.74 -30.42 -37.78
C GLY A 132 3.43 -30.97 -36.39
N ALA A 133 3.84 -32.22 -36.12
CA ALA A 133 3.66 -32.84 -34.80
C ALA A 133 4.52 -32.14 -33.72
N THR A 134 5.74 -31.71 -34.04
CA THR A 134 6.60 -30.98 -33.14
C THR A 134 6.02 -29.61 -32.76
N LEU A 135 5.42 -28.88 -33.71
CA LEU A 135 4.75 -27.62 -33.45
C LEU A 135 3.50 -27.78 -32.58
N LEU A 136 2.72 -28.84 -32.77
CA LEU A 136 1.57 -29.15 -31.92
C LEU A 136 2.01 -29.44 -30.48
N THR A 137 3.07 -30.22 -30.31
CA THR A 137 3.64 -30.51 -28.99
C THR A 137 4.15 -29.23 -28.31
N ALA A 138 4.87 -28.37 -29.02
CA ALA A 138 5.31 -27.08 -28.51
C ALA A 138 4.11 -26.20 -28.10
N GLY A 139 3.08 -26.12 -28.94
CA GLY A 139 1.85 -25.38 -28.62
C GLY A 139 1.14 -25.87 -27.35
N LEU A 140 1.10 -27.18 -27.13
CA LEU A 140 0.54 -27.79 -25.92
C LEU A 140 1.38 -27.43 -24.67
N VAL A 141 2.71 -27.44 -24.77
CA VAL A 141 3.58 -27.04 -23.65
C VAL A 141 3.36 -25.58 -23.29
N PHE A 142 3.38 -24.67 -24.25
CA PHE A 142 3.10 -23.25 -24.02
C PHE A 142 1.67 -23.02 -23.51
N GLY A 143 0.71 -23.76 -24.01
CA GLY A 143 -0.68 -23.71 -23.57
C GLY A 143 -0.84 -24.14 -22.11
N SER A 144 -0.12 -25.17 -21.67
CA SER A 144 -0.16 -25.63 -20.26
C SER A 144 0.45 -24.59 -19.31
N VAL A 145 1.54 -23.92 -19.71
CA VAL A 145 2.14 -22.82 -18.93
C VAL A 145 1.19 -21.63 -18.80
N ALA A 146 0.53 -21.26 -19.91
CA ALA A 146 -0.46 -20.18 -19.91
C ALA A 146 -1.67 -20.52 -19.02
N ALA A 147 -2.19 -21.73 -19.12
CA ALA A 147 -3.31 -22.21 -18.29
C ALA A 147 -2.96 -22.23 -16.78
N ALA A 148 -1.76 -22.70 -16.43
CA ALA A 148 -1.29 -22.69 -15.05
C ALA A 148 -1.16 -21.26 -14.50
N GLY A 149 -0.68 -20.31 -15.31
CA GLY A 149 -0.61 -18.90 -14.95
C GLY A 149 -1.99 -18.27 -14.73
N LEU A 150 -2.96 -18.56 -15.58
CA LEU A 150 -4.35 -18.09 -15.43
C LEU A 150 -5.04 -18.67 -14.20
N LEU A 151 -4.86 -19.97 -13.93
CA LEU A 151 -5.40 -20.61 -12.72
C LEU A 151 -4.80 -20.03 -11.45
N GLY A 152 -3.49 -19.76 -11.44
CA GLY A 152 -2.81 -19.09 -10.33
C GLY A 152 -3.36 -17.66 -10.09
N ALA A 153 -3.58 -16.91 -11.15
CA ALA A 153 -4.17 -15.57 -11.06
C ALA A 153 -5.63 -15.62 -10.55
N ALA A 154 -6.43 -16.54 -11.07
CA ALA A 154 -7.83 -16.73 -10.63
C ALA A 154 -7.92 -17.13 -9.17
N ALA A 155 -7.06 -18.06 -8.71
CA ALA A 155 -6.97 -18.45 -7.31
C ALA A 155 -6.54 -17.27 -6.41
N GLY A 156 -5.58 -16.47 -6.85
CA GLY A 156 -5.16 -15.25 -6.15
C GLY A 156 -6.28 -14.23 -6.01
N LEU A 157 -7.03 -13.97 -7.08
CA LEU A 157 -8.18 -13.08 -7.05
C LEU A 157 -9.30 -13.61 -6.16
N LEU A 158 -9.59 -14.93 -6.21
CA LEU A 158 -10.60 -15.55 -5.36
C LEU A 158 -10.24 -15.44 -3.88
N VAL A 159 -8.98 -15.70 -3.52
CA VAL A 159 -8.48 -15.53 -2.14
C VAL A 159 -8.61 -14.07 -1.70
N THR A 160 -8.28 -13.11 -2.56
CA THR A 160 -8.42 -11.69 -2.26
C THR A 160 -9.89 -11.29 -2.09
N ALA A 161 -10.78 -11.79 -2.95
CA ALA A 161 -12.21 -11.53 -2.86
C ALA A 161 -12.85 -12.13 -1.59
N LEU A 162 -12.45 -13.35 -1.21
CA LEU A 162 -12.92 -14.00 0.02
C LEU A 162 -12.41 -13.29 1.27
N ARG A 163 -11.18 -12.74 1.24
CA ARG A 163 -10.61 -11.97 2.35
C ARG A 163 -11.25 -10.60 2.51
N ASN A 164 -11.65 -9.95 1.42
CA ASN A 164 -12.32 -8.64 1.43
C ASN A 164 -13.84 -8.74 1.61
N SER A 165 -14.41 -9.92 1.76
CA SER A 165 -15.84 -10.06 2.03
C SER A 165 -16.18 -9.60 3.45
N PRO A 166 -17.26 -8.81 3.66
CA PRO A 166 -17.71 -8.38 4.99
C PRO A 166 -17.95 -9.55 5.97
N ALA A 167 -18.22 -10.74 5.45
CA ALA A 167 -18.41 -11.97 6.22
C ALA A 167 -17.10 -12.53 6.84
N ALA A 168 -15.92 -12.09 6.41
CA ALA A 168 -14.65 -12.53 6.98
C ALA A 168 -14.36 -11.90 8.35
N VAL A 169 -14.94 -10.73 8.64
CA VAL A 169 -14.80 -10.03 9.92
C VAL A 169 -15.42 -10.81 11.08
N SER A 170 -16.33 -11.74 10.83
CA SER A 170 -17.07 -12.50 11.85
C SER A 170 -16.44 -13.85 12.22
N ARG A 171 -15.39 -14.29 11.53
CA ARG A 171 -14.70 -15.54 11.85
C ARG A 171 -13.37 -15.21 12.48
N GLY A 172 -13.23 -15.45 13.80
CA GLY A 172 -12.03 -15.21 14.60
C GLY A 172 -10.81 -16.05 14.23
N GLY A 173 -10.43 -16.01 12.95
CA GLY A 173 -9.16 -16.53 12.46
C GLY A 173 -8.02 -15.52 12.67
N PRO A 174 -6.75 -15.96 12.71
CA PRO A 174 -5.63 -15.04 12.78
C PRO A 174 -5.70 -14.06 11.61
N PRO A 175 -5.50 -12.75 11.86
CA PRO A 175 -5.59 -11.71 10.84
C PRO A 175 -4.62 -11.99 9.70
N ALA A 176 -5.08 -11.80 8.46
CA ALA A 176 -4.18 -11.88 7.32
C ALA A 176 -3.08 -10.80 7.44
N PRO A 177 -1.86 -11.06 6.95
CA PRO A 177 -0.77 -10.08 7.00
C PRO A 177 -1.14 -8.71 6.40
N ASP A 178 -1.97 -8.70 5.36
CA ASP A 178 -2.48 -7.46 4.73
C ASP A 178 -3.45 -6.70 5.66
N ASP A 179 -4.26 -7.44 6.44
CA ASP A 179 -5.19 -6.84 7.41
C ASP A 179 -4.44 -6.27 8.61
N GLU A 180 -3.31 -6.88 8.99
CA GLU A 180 -2.45 -6.37 10.08
C GLU A 180 -1.75 -5.09 9.66
N LEU A 181 -1.19 -5.04 8.46
CA LEU A 181 -0.57 -3.84 7.90
C LEU A 181 -1.58 -2.68 7.80
N THR A 182 -2.77 -2.95 7.31
CA THR A 182 -3.84 -1.95 7.19
C THR A 182 -4.24 -1.42 8.56
N ARG A 183 -4.43 -2.29 9.56
CA ARG A 183 -4.76 -1.89 10.94
C ARG A 183 -3.65 -1.08 11.60
N ALA A 184 -2.39 -1.48 11.42
CA ALA A 184 -1.25 -0.75 11.96
C ALA A 184 -1.16 0.66 11.34
N ARG A 185 -1.39 0.79 10.03
CA ARG A 185 -1.44 2.07 9.34
C ARG A 185 -2.58 2.96 9.83
N GLU A 186 -3.78 2.41 10.00
CA GLU A 186 -4.93 3.16 10.51
C GLU A 186 -4.74 3.58 11.97
N ALA A 187 -4.15 2.73 12.80
CA ALA A 187 -3.81 3.06 14.18
C ALA A 187 -2.83 4.23 14.25
N TRP A 188 -1.78 4.21 13.43
CA TRP A 188 -0.84 5.31 13.32
C TRP A 188 -1.52 6.61 12.85
N ARG A 189 -2.33 6.57 11.78
CA ARG A 189 -3.06 7.75 11.27
C ARG A 189 -3.97 8.36 12.34
N ARG A 190 -4.70 7.52 13.08
CA ARG A 190 -5.57 7.96 14.17
C ARG A 190 -4.77 8.59 15.30
N ALA A 191 -3.69 7.95 15.73
CA ALA A 191 -2.82 8.49 16.77
C ALA A 191 -2.18 9.82 16.36
N LEU A 192 -1.72 9.93 15.12
CA LEU A 192 -1.17 11.15 14.55
C LEU A 192 -2.20 12.29 14.56
N LEU A 193 -3.43 12.01 14.16
CA LEU A 193 -4.53 12.98 14.17
C LEU A 193 -4.89 13.40 15.60
N GLU A 194 -5.20 12.43 16.48
CA GLU A 194 -5.80 12.70 17.77
C GLU A 194 -4.79 13.21 18.82
N ARG A 195 -3.55 12.72 18.78
CA ARG A 195 -2.51 13.07 19.76
C ARG A 195 -1.46 14.04 19.26
N GLY A 196 -1.28 14.13 17.95
CA GLY A 196 -0.30 15.03 17.34
C GLY A 196 -0.96 16.28 16.77
N ILE A 197 -1.68 16.15 15.67
CA ILE A 197 -2.18 17.28 14.88
C ILE A 197 -3.22 18.10 15.64
N LEU A 198 -4.28 17.48 16.15
CA LEU A 198 -5.38 18.20 16.79
C LEU A 198 -4.95 18.96 18.05
N PRO A 199 -4.19 18.39 18.99
CA PRO A 199 -3.69 19.15 20.13
C PRO A 199 -2.82 20.31 19.70
N PHE A 200 -1.88 20.09 18.77
CA PHE A 200 -1.02 21.15 18.27
C PHE A 200 -1.81 22.33 17.66
N LEU A 201 -2.82 22.03 16.83
CA LEU A 201 -3.69 23.05 16.24
C LEU A 201 -4.47 23.82 17.31
N ARG A 202 -4.97 23.14 18.35
CA ARG A 202 -5.64 23.78 19.49
C ARG A 202 -4.72 24.74 20.23
N ASP A 203 -3.50 24.28 20.53
CA ASP A 203 -2.52 25.09 21.27
C ASP A 203 -2.11 26.35 20.46
N VAL A 204 -1.90 26.21 19.15
CA VAL A 204 -1.62 27.36 18.27
C VAL A 204 -2.79 28.35 18.22
N LEU A 205 -4.01 27.86 18.12
CA LEU A 205 -5.21 28.72 18.11
C LEU A 205 -5.44 29.37 19.47
N ALA A 206 -5.18 28.67 20.58
CA ALA A 206 -5.25 29.21 21.93
C ALA A 206 -4.22 30.32 22.15
N ALA A 207 -2.99 30.11 21.69
CA ALA A 207 -1.92 31.11 21.79
C ALA A 207 -2.20 32.40 21.00
N THR A 208 -3.03 32.32 19.96
CA THR A 208 -3.46 33.49 19.16
C THR A 208 -4.78 34.09 19.62
N ALA A 209 -5.39 33.57 20.69
CA ALA A 209 -6.57 34.17 21.28
C ALA A 209 -6.22 35.54 21.93
N PRO A 210 -7.04 36.57 21.75
CA PRO A 210 -6.84 37.82 22.50
C PRO A 210 -6.89 37.54 23.99
N PRO A 211 -6.05 38.19 24.81
CA PRO A 211 -6.09 38.03 26.26
C PRO A 211 -7.51 38.36 26.73
N THR A 212 -8.13 37.43 27.44
CA THR A 212 -9.41 37.65 28.12
C THR A 212 -9.10 38.62 29.26
N GLY A 213 -9.19 39.93 28.99
CA GLY A 213 -9.04 40.94 30.05
C GLY A 213 -10.10 40.72 31.12
N PRO A 214 -9.80 40.98 32.41
CA PRO A 214 -10.83 40.94 33.45
C PRO A 214 -11.92 41.95 33.07
N PRO A 215 -13.22 41.62 33.35
CA PRO A 215 -14.28 42.58 33.12
C PRO A 215 -13.96 43.84 33.91
N GLY A 216 -13.85 44.99 33.19
CA GLY A 216 -13.53 46.28 33.79
C GLY A 216 -14.54 46.58 34.90
N THR A 217 -14.02 46.85 36.08
CA THR A 217 -14.71 47.44 37.22
C THR A 217 -15.07 48.88 36.90
#